data_a76f86d401bf8d95c2b6606581741c4f
#
_entry.id   a76f86d401bf8d95c2b6606581741c4f
#
_cell.length_a   1.000
_cell.length_b   1.000
_cell.length_c   1.000
_cell.angle_alpha   90.00
_cell.angle_beta   90.00
_cell.angle_gamma   90.00
#
_symmetry.space_group_name_H-M   'P 1'
#
loop_
_entity.id
_entity.type
_entity.pdbx_description
1 polymer ?
#
loop_
_entity_poly.entity_id
_entity_poly.type
_entity_poly.pdbx_seq_one_letter_code
_entity_poly.pdbx_strand_id
1 'polypeptide(L)'
;QGVTYKEYLTTLVVCYEAAVRCGLATQDFYKFLHSTGTYGAFGTAAGMGRLLGFNKEQLNNALSIAEFHAPITPVMRSVHYPSMNKDGVPFGVLVGAEAALETLAGSTGRGYTLELPEYRHLLETLGSTYEIMNLYFKPYTCCRWAHQPITACIDLAKEYGYAPTDVKHVYVHTFDSATQLSKIVPHTADEAQYNIAWPVACSIVHGDVGLPQVL
;
A
#
# COMPACT_ATOMS: atom_id res chain seq x y z
N GLN A 1 -13.51 -27.38 3.74
CA GLN A 1 -12.34 -28.05 3.12
C GLN A 1 -11.13 -27.15 3.29
N GLY A 2 -9.98 -27.71 3.75
CA GLY A 2 -8.72 -26.97 3.84
C GLY A 2 -8.11 -26.76 2.46
N VAL A 3 -7.37 -25.66 2.28
CA VAL A 3 -6.55 -25.42 1.08
C VAL A 3 -5.15 -25.97 1.30
N THR A 4 -4.53 -26.51 0.25
CA THR A 4 -3.13 -26.94 0.30
C THR A 4 -2.20 -25.73 0.37
N TYR A 5 -0.98 -25.92 0.89
CA TYR A 5 0.03 -24.84 0.91
C TYR A 5 0.34 -24.31 -0.49
N LYS A 6 0.35 -25.17 -1.49
CA LYS A 6 0.55 -24.77 -2.89
C LYS A 6 -0.58 -23.86 -3.38
N GLU A 7 -1.83 -24.18 -3.07
CA GLU A 7 -2.99 -23.34 -3.43
C GLU A 7 -2.95 -22.02 -2.70
N TYR A 8 -2.58 -22.01 -1.43
CA TYR A 8 -2.39 -20.78 -0.66
C TYR A 8 -1.36 -19.86 -1.35
N LEU A 9 -0.15 -20.36 -1.65
CA LEU A 9 0.88 -19.56 -2.32
C LEU A 9 0.44 -19.09 -3.70
N THR A 10 -0.21 -19.96 -4.49
CA THR A 10 -0.72 -19.57 -5.81
C THR A 10 -1.78 -18.48 -5.69
N THR A 11 -2.68 -18.58 -4.71
CA THR A 11 -3.70 -17.57 -4.46
C THR A 11 -3.08 -16.24 -4.02
N LEU A 12 -2.03 -16.29 -3.19
CA LEU A 12 -1.30 -15.09 -2.79
C LEU A 12 -0.71 -14.36 -4.01
N VAL A 13 -0.10 -15.09 -4.96
CA VAL A 13 0.38 -14.49 -6.22
C VAL A 13 -0.78 -13.85 -6.99
N VAL A 14 -1.91 -14.54 -7.13
CA VAL A 14 -3.11 -13.98 -7.80
C VAL A 14 -3.60 -12.71 -7.12
N CYS A 15 -3.62 -12.67 -5.78
CA CYS A 15 -3.98 -11.47 -5.02
C CYS A 15 -3.06 -10.29 -5.36
N TYR A 16 -1.74 -10.51 -5.40
CA TYR A 16 -0.79 -9.47 -5.74
C TYR A 16 -0.93 -8.99 -7.19
N GLU A 17 -1.08 -9.92 -8.15
CA GLU A 17 -1.27 -9.56 -9.56
C GLU A 17 -2.53 -8.70 -9.77
N ALA A 18 -3.65 -9.10 -9.18
CA ALA A 18 -4.88 -8.32 -9.26
C ALA A 18 -4.74 -6.96 -8.55
N ALA A 19 -4.24 -6.94 -7.32
CA ALA A 19 -4.09 -5.71 -6.53
C ALA A 19 -3.18 -4.71 -7.23
N VAL A 20 -2.02 -5.13 -7.72
CA VAL A 20 -1.03 -4.22 -8.34
C VAL A 20 -1.53 -3.70 -9.68
N ARG A 21 -2.01 -4.57 -10.57
CA ARG A 21 -2.46 -4.16 -11.91
C ARG A 21 -3.71 -3.30 -11.85
N CYS A 22 -4.71 -3.67 -11.07
CA CYS A 22 -5.88 -2.81 -10.83
C CYS A 22 -5.47 -1.51 -10.13
N GLY A 23 -4.54 -1.58 -9.18
CA GLY A 23 -4.02 -0.42 -8.48
C GLY A 23 -3.33 0.57 -9.40
N LEU A 24 -2.50 0.11 -10.34
CA LEU A 24 -1.85 0.97 -11.34
C LEU A 24 -2.87 1.68 -12.23
N ALA A 25 -3.87 0.94 -12.73
CA ALA A 25 -4.95 1.52 -13.53
C ALA A 25 -5.76 2.55 -12.73
N THR A 26 -6.19 2.18 -11.52
CA THR A 26 -6.99 3.05 -10.66
C THR A 26 -6.23 4.32 -10.26
N GLN A 27 -4.93 4.19 -9.92
CA GLN A 27 -4.08 5.32 -9.55
C GLN A 27 -3.91 6.30 -10.71
N ASP A 28 -3.75 5.79 -11.94
CA ASP A 28 -3.66 6.63 -13.13
C ASP A 28 -5.01 7.27 -13.48
N PHE A 29 -6.10 6.54 -13.36
CA PHE A 29 -7.43 7.03 -13.67
C PHE A 29 -7.88 8.19 -12.77
N TYR A 30 -7.78 8.01 -11.45
CA TYR A 30 -8.26 9.00 -10.47
C TYR A 30 -7.24 10.10 -10.12
N LYS A 31 -5.97 9.98 -10.56
CA LYS A 31 -4.93 11.03 -10.46
C LYS A 31 -4.61 11.55 -9.05
N PHE A 32 -4.86 10.78 -8.01
CA PHE A 32 -4.41 11.09 -6.65
C PHE A 32 -3.90 9.83 -5.93
N LEU A 33 -3.08 10.00 -4.90
CA LEU A 33 -2.61 8.87 -4.09
C LEU A 33 -3.75 8.31 -3.24
N HIS A 34 -4.12 7.07 -3.53
CA HIS A 34 -5.20 6.36 -2.86
C HIS A 34 -4.80 5.77 -1.53
N SER A 35 -5.79 5.55 -0.66
CA SER A 35 -5.66 4.61 0.44
C SER A 35 -5.32 3.22 -0.08
N THR A 36 -4.45 2.50 0.63
CA THR A 36 -4.02 1.13 0.28
C THR A 36 -5.17 0.13 0.26
N GLY A 37 -6.29 0.43 0.92
CA GLY A 37 -7.51 -0.37 0.87
C GLY A 37 -8.12 -0.49 -0.51
N THR A 38 -7.93 0.51 -1.37
CA THR A 38 -8.36 0.45 -2.78
C THR A 38 -7.79 -0.79 -3.47
N TYR A 39 -6.49 -1.00 -3.35
CA TYR A 39 -5.78 -2.11 -3.99
C TYR A 39 -6.06 -3.45 -3.31
N GLY A 40 -6.19 -3.44 -1.99
CA GLY A 40 -6.53 -4.61 -1.18
C GLY A 40 -7.89 -5.21 -1.54
N ALA A 41 -8.87 -4.39 -1.95
CA ALA A 41 -10.18 -4.84 -2.37
C ALA A 41 -10.09 -5.74 -3.62
N PHE A 42 -9.37 -5.31 -4.65
CA PHE A 42 -9.17 -6.11 -5.86
C PHE A 42 -8.42 -7.43 -5.58
N GLY A 43 -7.32 -7.35 -4.82
CA GLY A 43 -6.55 -8.54 -4.47
C GLY A 43 -7.38 -9.58 -3.72
N THR A 44 -8.17 -9.14 -2.75
CA THR A 44 -9.03 -10.02 -1.96
C THR A 44 -10.15 -10.63 -2.81
N ALA A 45 -10.81 -9.83 -3.64
CA ALA A 45 -11.87 -10.32 -4.52
C ALA A 45 -11.35 -11.38 -5.50
N ALA A 46 -10.19 -11.15 -6.11
CA ALA A 46 -9.56 -12.11 -7.02
C ALA A 46 -9.12 -13.40 -6.30
N GLY A 47 -8.50 -13.27 -5.13
CA GLY A 47 -8.06 -14.43 -4.35
C GLY A 47 -9.22 -15.29 -3.86
N MET A 48 -10.28 -14.67 -3.34
CA MET A 48 -11.49 -15.38 -2.93
C MET A 48 -12.22 -16.01 -4.13
N GLY A 49 -12.34 -15.26 -5.24
CA GLY A 49 -12.93 -15.78 -6.47
C GLY A 49 -12.21 -17.03 -6.97
N ARG A 50 -10.87 -17.03 -6.92
CA ARG A 50 -10.08 -18.23 -7.22
C ARG A 50 -10.40 -19.41 -6.30
N LEU A 51 -10.44 -19.19 -4.99
CA LEU A 51 -10.68 -20.24 -4.00
C LEU A 51 -12.13 -20.77 -4.05
N LEU A 52 -13.07 -19.92 -4.44
CA LEU A 52 -14.49 -20.27 -4.64
C LEU A 52 -14.75 -20.90 -6.02
N GLY A 53 -13.75 -20.96 -6.91
CA GLY A 53 -13.88 -21.55 -8.23
C GLY A 53 -14.68 -20.70 -9.21
N PHE A 54 -14.63 -19.39 -9.12
CA PHE A 54 -15.34 -18.47 -10.00
C PHE A 54 -14.95 -18.68 -11.46
N ASN A 55 -15.96 -18.64 -12.33
CA ASN A 55 -15.76 -18.50 -13.77
C ASN A 55 -15.39 -17.03 -14.11
N LYS A 56 -15.13 -16.77 -15.40
CA LYS A 56 -14.73 -15.45 -15.89
C LYS A 56 -15.76 -14.37 -15.57
N GLU A 57 -17.05 -14.67 -15.76
CA GLU A 57 -18.12 -13.71 -15.50
C GLU A 57 -18.23 -13.38 -14.01
N GLN A 58 -18.19 -14.38 -13.15
CA GLN A 58 -18.21 -14.19 -11.70
C GLN A 58 -16.99 -13.41 -11.22
N LEU A 59 -15.78 -13.69 -11.77
CA LEU A 59 -14.60 -12.93 -11.41
C LEU A 59 -14.73 -11.44 -11.81
N ASN A 60 -15.24 -11.17 -13.01
CA ASN A 60 -15.50 -9.79 -13.45
C ASN A 60 -16.53 -9.10 -12.55
N ASN A 61 -17.61 -9.77 -12.18
CA ASN A 61 -18.60 -9.23 -11.24
C ASN A 61 -17.94 -8.88 -9.89
N ALA A 62 -17.16 -9.79 -9.32
CA ALA A 62 -16.49 -9.57 -8.05
C ALA A 62 -15.49 -8.39 -8.08
N LEU A 63 -14.69 -8.27 -9.14
CA LEU A 63 -13.76 -7.15 -9.31
C LEU A 63 -14.50 -5.82 -9.50
N SER A 64 -15.59 -5.81 -10.26
CA SER A 64 -16.44 -4.62 -10.47
C SER A 64 -17.09 -4.15 -9.17
N ILE A 65 -17.67 -5.07 -8.39
CA ILE A 65 -18.27 -4.78 -7.09
C ILE A 65 -17.21 -4.29 -6.11
N ALA A 66 -16.04 -4.94 -6.10
CA ALA A 66 -14.92 -4.55 -5.25
C ALA A 66 -14.44 -3.12 -5.54
N GLU A 67 -14.32 -2.72 -6.81
CA GLU A 67 -13.96 -1.34 -7.15
C GLU A 67 -15.03 -0.35 -6.72
N PHE A 68 -16.30 -0.66 -6.96
CA PHE A 68 -17.41 0.23 -6.63
C PHE A 68 -17.46 0.57 -5.13
N HIS A 69 -17.16 -0.38 -4.27
CA HIS A 69 -17.17 -0.22 -2.82
C HIS A 69 -15.78 0.04 -2.20
N ALA A 70 -14.71 -0.04 -2.99
CA ALA A 70 -13.37 0.21 -2.49
C ALA A 70 -13.22 1.61 -1.88
N PRO A 71 -12.38 1.79 -0.84
CA PRO A 71 -12.16 3.11 -0.25
C PRO A 71 -11.30 3.99 -1.17
N ILE A 72 -11.86 4.41 -2.31
CA ILE A 72 -11.23 5.32 -3.27
C ILE A 72 -11.25 6.73 -2.69
N THR A 73 -10.24 7.04 -1.89
CA THR A 73 -10.12 8.34 -1.21
C THR A 73 -8.65 8.76 -1.14
N PRO A 74 -8.34 10.07 -1.15
CA PRO A 74 -6.98 10.55 -0.97
C PRO A 74 -6.37 10.05 0.33
N VAL A 75 -5.19 9.41 0.24
CA VAL A 75 -4.49 8.84 1.41
C VAL A 75 -4.21 9.88 2.49
N MET A 76 -3.98 11.14 2.11
CA MET A 76 -3.72 12.21 3.07
C MET A 76 -4.89 12.46 4.04
N ARG A 77 -6.11 12.08 3.71
CA ARG A 77 -7.25 12.16 4.66
C ARG A 77 -7.07 11.26 5.88
N SER A 78 -6.22 10.23 5.78
CA SER A 78 -5.96 9.29 6.89
C SER A 78 -4.72 9.63 7.70
N VAL A 79 -3.74 10.33 7.12
CA VAL A 79 -2.41 10.52 7.73
C VAL A 79 -1.95 11.98 7.84
N HIS A 80 -2.71 12.93 7.31
CA HIS A 80 -2.43 14.36 7.51
C HIS A 80 -2.85 14.78 8.92
N TYR A 81 -1.90 15.28 9.70
CA TYR A 81 -2.15 15.70 11.08
C TYR A 81 -3.35 16.69 11.17
N PRO A 82 -4.25 16.54 12.15
CA PRO A 82 -4.23 15.63 13.29
C PRO A 82 -4.86 14.25 13.01
N SER A 83 -5.19 13.92 11.76
CA SER A 83 -5.80 12.63 11.43
C SER A 83 -4.78 11.50 11.59
N MET A 84 -5.20 10.42 12.22
CA MET A 84 -4.45 9.17 12.29
C MET A 84 -5.42 8.00 12.16
N ASN A 85 -5.93 7.84 10.95
CA ASN A 85 -6.75 6.70 10.54
C ASN A 85 -5.90 5.79 9.67
N LYS A 86 -4.93 5.16 10.33
CA LYS A 86 -3.92 4.34 9.69
C LYS A 86 -4.52 3.18 8.93
N ASP A 87 -3.98 2.94 7.75
CA ASP A 87 -4.16 1.80 6.87
C ASP A 87 -5.60 1.45 6.46
N GLY A 88 -5.89 1.68 5.20
CA GLY A 88 -7.13 1.22 4.55
C GLY A 88 -7.15 -0.26 4.21
N VAL A 89 -6.02 -1.01 4.33
CA VAL A 89 -5.95 -2.42 3.91
C VAL A 89 -7.01 -3.31 4.55
N PRO A 90 -7.26 -3.25 5.88
CA PRO A 90 -8.32 -4.08 6.49
C PRO A 90 -9.70 -3.83 5.88
N PHE A 91 -10.03 -2.59 5.58
CA PHE A 91 -11.30 -2.24 4.92
C PHE A 91 -11.32 -2.70 3.46
N GLY A 92 -10.20 -2.64 2.75
CA GLY A 92 -10.08 -3.22 1.43
C GLY A 92 -10.30 -4.73 1.42
N VAL A 93 -9.74 -5.44 2.40
CA VAL A 93 -9.97 -6.89 2.57
C VAL A 93 -11.44 -7.19 2.84
N LEU A 94 -12.08 -6.41 3.72
CA LEU A 94 -13.51 -6.55 4.02
C LEU A 94 -14.34 -6.38 2.75
N VAL A 95 -14.13 -5.29 2.01
CA VAL A 95 -14.85 -5.00 0.75
C VAL A 95 -14.61 -6.07 -0.31
N GLY A 96 -13.37 -6.51 -0.50
CA GLY A 96 -13.07 -7.55 -1.48
C GLY A 96 -13.69 -8.91 -1.13
N ALA A 97 -13.75 -9.24 0.16
CA ALA A 97 -14.44 -10.44 0.64
C ALA A 97 -15.95 -10.36 0.42
N GLU A 98 -16.54 -9.23 0.79
CA GLU A 98 -17.98 -8.94 0.56
C GLU A 98 -18.33 -9.06 -0.93
N ALA A 99 -17.56 -8.42 -1.80
CA ALA A 99 -17.76 -8.47 -3.26
C ALA A 99 -17.75 -9.90 -3.81
N ALA A 100 -16.87 -10.77 -3.31
CA ALA A 100 -16.86 -12.18 -3.69
C ALA A 100 -18.10 -12.93 -3.17
N LEU A 101 -18.52 -12.66 -1.93
CA LEU A 101 -19.72 -13.29 -1.36
C LEU A 101 -21.01 -12.82 -2.02
N GLU A 102 -21.13 -11.53 -2.31
CA GLU A 102 -22.25 -10.98 -3.08
C GLU A 102 -22.33 -11.59 -4.48
N THR A 103 -21.19 -11.73 -5.16
CA THR A 103 -21.14 -12.41 -6.46
C THR A 103 -21.60 -13.84 -6.35
N LEU A 104 -21.20 -14.56 -5.30
CA LEU A 104 -21.66 -15.93 -5.05
C LEU A 104 -23.18 -16.00 -4.82
N ALA A 105 -23.75 -14.97 -4.20
CA ALA A 105 -25.18 -14.82 -3.99
C ALA A 105 -25.95 -14.33 -5.24
N GLY A 106 -25.26 -14.06 -6.35
CA GLY A 106 -25.87 -13.67 -7.62
C GLY A 106 -25.86 -12.18 -7.93
N SER A 107 -25.18 -11.36 -7.11
CA SER A 107 -24.96 -9.95 -7.43
C SER A 107 -24.08 -9.79 -8.67
N THR A 108 -24.32 -8.75 -9.44
CA THR A 108 -23.60 -8.46 -10.68
C THR A 108 -22.98 -7.07 -10.64
N GLY A 109 -21.80 -6.94 -11.21
CA GLY A 109 -21.13 -5.67 -11.48
C GLY A 109 -20.81 -5.54 -12.96
N ARG A 110 -20.58 -4.32 -13.44
CA ARG A 110 -20.29 -4.09 -14.87
C ARG A 110 -19.13 -3.14 -15.04
N GLY A 111 -17.99 -3.72 -15.38
CA GLY A 111 -16.77 -2.97 -15.70
C GLY A 111 -16.02 -2.47 -14.46
N TYR A 112 -14.73 -2.44 -14.58
CA TYR A 112 -13.80 -1.85 -13.62
C TYR A 112 -12.65 -1.20 -14.39
N THR A 113 -11.92 -0.29 -13.74
CA THR A 113 -10.95 0.60 -14.42
C THR A 113 -9.93 -0.14 -15.29
N LEU A 114 -9.43 -1.30 -14.85
CA LEU A 114 -8.45 -2.08 -15.63
C LEU A 114 -9.01 -2.61 -16.97
N GLU A 115 -10.33 -2.70 -17.15
CA GLU A 115 -10.94 -3.11 -18.43
C GLU A 115 -10.94 -2.01 -19.50
N LEU A 116 -10.66 -0.76 -19.12
CA LEU A 116 -10.63 0.34 -20.06
C LEU A 116 -9.50 0.14 -21.10
N PRO A 117 -9.73 0.52 -22.37
CA PRO A 117 -8.78 0.26 -23.45
C PRO A 117 -7.36 0.75 -23.17
N GLU A 118 -7.21 1.90 -22.51
CA GLU A 118 -5.93 2.51 -22.15
C GLU A 118 -5.09 1.69 -21.18
N TYR A 119 -5.71 0.79 -20.39
CA TYR A 119 -5.02 -0.04 -19.39
C TYR A 119 -4.80 -1.48 -19.83
N ARG A 120 -5.19 -1.86 -21.05
CA ARG A 120 -4.99 -3.22 -21.58
C ARG A 120 -3.56 -3.68 -21.55
N HIS A 121 -2.61 -2.77 -21.74
CA HIS A 121 -1.18 -3.06 -21.68
C HIS A 121 -0.76 -3.68 -20.33
N LEU A 122 -1.45 -3.38 -19.23
CA LEU A 122 -1.21 -3.97 -17.93
C LEU A 122 -1.61 -5.45 -17.87
N LEU A 123 -2.42 -5.94 -18.81
CA LEU A 123 -2.83 -7.35 -18.90
C LEU A 123 -1.94 -8.18 -19.83
N GLU A 124 -1.21 -7.56 -20.75
CA GLU A 124 -0.42 -8.25 -21.80
C GLU A 124 0.70 -9.09 -21.21
N THR A 125 1.19 -8.75 -20.03
CA THR A 125 2.27 -9.45 -19.35
C THR A 125 1.79 -10.52 -18.36
N LEU A 126 0.47 -10.73 -18.21
CA LEU A 126 -0.05 -11.77 -17.34
C LEU A 126 0.47 -13.15 -17.70
N GLY A 127 0.96 -13.87 -16.70
CA GLY A 127 1.53 -15.22 -16.88
C GLY A 127 2.97 -15.24 -17.35
N SER A 128 3.57 -14.10 -17.74
CA SER A 128 4.97 -13.98 -18.13
C SER A 128 5.78 -13.08 -17.19
N THR A 129 5.22 -11.98 -16.75
CA THR A 129 5.81 -11.07 -15.76
C THR A 129 4.90 -11.03 -14.53
N TYR A 130 5.50 -11.16 -13.36
CA TYR A 130 4.77 -11.18 -12.09
C TYR A 130 5.11 -9.95 -11.27
N GLU A 131 4.11 -9.13 -10.99
CA GLU A 131 4.26 -7.88 -10.22
C GLU A 131 4.70 -8.11 -8.77
N ILE A 132 4.41 -9.27 -8.21
CA ILE A 132 4.91 -9.67 -6.89
C ILE A 132 6.44 -9.65 -6.82
N MET A 133 7.15 -9.81 -7.93
CA MET A 133 8.61 -9.76 -7.99
C MET A 133 9.16 -8.34 -7.85
N ASN A 134 8.32 -7.32 -8.04
CA ASN A 134 8.67 -5.90 -7.87
C ASN A 134 8.50 -5.41 -6.43
N LEU A 135 8.08 -6.29 -5.51
CA LEU A 135 7.98 -5.96 -4.09
C LEU A 135 9.36 -5.83 -3.46
N TYR A 136 9.43 -4.99 -2.45
CA TYR A 136 10.59 -4.89 -1.57
C TYR A 136 10.14 -4.89 -0.11
N PHE A 137 11.01 -5.34 0.78
CA PHE A 137 10.79 -5.25 2.21
C PHE A 137 11.26 -3.88 2.71
N LYS A 138 10.45 -3.24 3.56
CA LYS A 138 10.82 -1.95 4.17
C LYS A 138 11.99 -2.16 5.14
N PRO A 139 13.12 -1.46 4.98
CA PRO A 139 14.21 -1.55 5.94
C PRO A 139 13.93 -0.80 7.25
N TYR A 140 13.02 0.19 7.24
CA TYR A 140 12.68 0.99 8.42
C TYR A 140 11.20 0.85 8.79
N THR A 141 10.91 0.92 10.09
CA THR A 141 9.58 0.71 10.67
C THR A 141 8.69 1.95 10.60
N CYS A 142 8.66 2.63 9.47
CA CYS A 142 7.89 3.86 9.26
C CYS A 142 7.30 3.95 7.84
N CYS A 143 6.59 5.04 7.57
CA CYS A 143 6.08 5.35 6.24
C CYS A 143 7.22 5.38 5.20
N ARG A 144 6.99 4.76 4.04
CA ARG A 144 7.98 4.68 2.95
C ARG A 144 8.52 6.05 2.52
N TRP A 145 7.75 7.08 2.67
CA TRP A 145 8.13 8.46 2.28
C TRP A 145 9.27 9.04 3.12
N ALA A 146 9.50 8.51 4.31
CA ALA A 146 10.63 8.90 5.16
C ALA A 146 11.92 8.10 4.89
N HIS A 147 11.86 7.01 4.11
CA HIS A 147 13.01 6.10 3.95
C HIS A 147 14.22 6.77 3.28
N GLN A 148 13.99 7.55 2.22
CA GLN A 148 15.09 8.24 1.53
C GLN A 148 15.85 9.22 2.44
N PRO A 149 15.18 10.14 3.15
CA PRO A 149 15.91 11.02 4.07
C PRO A 149 16.55 10.27 5.25
N ILE A 150 15.97 9.17 5.74
CA ILE A 150 16.59 8.30 6.75
C ILE A 150 17.93 7.74 6.21
N THR A 151 17.89 7.08 5.06
CA THR A 151 19.09 6.51 4.42
C THR A 151 20.14 7.59 4.18
N ALA A 152 19.73 8.74 3.64
CA ALA A 152 20.65 9.86 3.40
C ALA A 152 21.34 10.34 4.69
N CYS A 153 20.63 10.47 5.81
CA CYS A 153 21.23 10.85 7.08
C CYS A 153 22.24 9.81 7.59
N ILE A 154 21.90 8.53 7.48
CA ILE A 154 22.80 7.43 7.89
C ILE A 154 24.07 7.42 7.03
N ASP A 155 23.94 7.57 5.72
CA ASP A 155 25.06 7.55 4.80
C ASP A 155 25.96 8.78 4.96
N LEU A 156 25.39 9.97 5.16
CA LEU A 156 26.14 11.19 5.47
C LEU A 156 26.90 11.07 6.80
N ALA A 157 26.28 10.45 7.82
CA ALA A 157 26.97 10.21 9.08
C ALA A 157 28.19 9.29 8.92
N LYS A 158 28.08 8.26 8.09
CA LYS A 158 29.20 7.36 7.78
C LYS A 158 30.28 8.05 6.96
N GLU A 159 29.90 8.88 6.01
CA GLU A 159 30.83 9.57 5.09
C GLU A 159 31.62 10.68 5.81
N TYR A 160 30.95 11.49 6.61
CA TYR A 160 31.55 12.69 7.22
C TYR A 160 31.92 12.51 8.70
N GLY A 161 31.51 11.44 9.36
CA GLY A 161 31.86 11.11 10.74
C GLY A 161 31.34 12.11 11.77
N TYR A 162 30.23 12.83 11.49
CA TYR A 162 29.65 13.78 12.45
C TYR A 162 28.93 13.05 13.60
N ALA A 163 28.94 13.68 14.78
CA ALA A 163 28.10 13.24 15.89
C ALA A 163 26.72 13.91 15.84
N PRO A 164 25.67 13.31 16.43
CA PRO A 164 24.33 13.91 16.48
C PRO A 164 24.34 15.35 17.04
N THR A 165 25.23 15.65 17.96
CA THR A 165 25.42 16.99 18.58
C THR A 165 25.95 18.03 17.63
N ASP A 166 26.56 17.63 16.51
CA ASP A 166 27.12 18.56 15.51
C ASP A 166 26.03 19.05 14.54
N VAL A 167 24.88 18.37 14.51
CA VAL A 167 23.78 18.69 13.60
C VAL A 167 22.98 19.86 14.18
N LYS A 168 22.95 20.99 13.50
CA LYS A 168 22.17 22.17 13.88
C LYS A 168 20.79 22.17 13.24
N HIS A 169 20.69 21.82 11.96
CA HIS A 169 19.48 21.84 11.16
C HIS A 169 19.49 20.71 10.14
N VAL A 170 18.31 20.17 9.86
CA VAL A 170 18.07 19.18 8.80
C VAL A 170 17.02 19.74 7.86
N TYR A 171 17.36 19.85 6.59
CA TYR A 171 16.44 20.26 5.52
C TYR A 171 16.14 19.05 4.63
N VAL A 172 14.89 18.62 4.60
CA VAL A 172 14.43 17.50 3.76
C VAL A 172 13.65 18.05 2.59
N HIS A 173 14.23 17.96 1.38
CA HIS A 173 13.56 18.28 0.14
C HIS A 173 12.90 17.02 -0.41
N THR A 174 11.58 17.01 -0.52
CA THR A 174 10.78 15.84 -0.92
C THR A 174 9.51 16.29 -1.64
N PHE A 175 8.68 15.33 -2.09
CA PHE A 175 7.43 15.64 -2.77
C PHE A 175 6.35 16.15 -1.79
N ASP A 176 5.36 16.85 -2.32
CA ASP A 176 4.37 17.60 -1.54
C ASP A 176 3.67 16.77 -0.46
N SER A 177 3.12 15.59 -0.81
CA SER A 177 2.42 14.75 0.17
C SER A 177 3.32 14.32 1.34
N ALA A 178 4.62 14.08 1.12
CA ALA A 178 5.54 13.73 2.19
C ALA A 178 5.78 14.93 3.13
N THR A 179 5.76 16.16 2.60
CA THR A 179 5.90 17.37 3.44
C THR A 179 4.71 17.59 4.36
N GLN A 180 3.56 17.00 4.07
CA GLN A 180 2.32 17.11 4.85
C GLN A 180 2.24 16.08 5.99
N LEU A 181 3.15 15.10 6.05
CA LEU A 181 3.25 14.21 7.20
C LEU A 181 3.57 15.00 8.48
N SER A 182 3.18 14.46 9.63
CA SER A 182 3.43 15.07 10.93
C SER A 182 4.91 15.40 11.16
N LYS A 183 5.16 16.49 11.84
CA LYS A 183 6.49 16.95 12.31
C LYS A 183 6.52 17.14 13.82
N ILE A 184 5.44 16.78 14.49
CA ILE A 184 5.29 16.93 15.93
C ILE A 184 5.90 15.70 16.61
N VAL A 185 6.42 15.87 17.82
CA VAL A 185 6.89 14.73 18.62
C VAL A 185 5.74 13.75 18.83
N PRO A 186 5.89 12.47 18.41
CA PRO A 186 4.80 11.51 18.48
C PRO A 186 4.51 11.05 19.90
N HIS A 187 3.26 10.76 20.19
CA HIS A 187 2.79 10.18 21.46
C HIS A 187 2.34 8.72 21.31
N THR A 188 2.20 8.24 20.08
CA THR A 188 1.80 6.87 19.77
C THR A 188 2.69 6.28 18.67
N ALA A 189 2.71 4.95 18.57
CA ALA A 189 3.43 4.25 17.52
C ALA A 189 2.97 4.65 16.11
N ASP A 190 1.67 4.87 15.92
CA ASP A 190 1.13 5.28 14.64
C ASP A 190 1.56 6.70 14.25
N GLU A 191 1.57 7.63 15.20
CA GLU A 191 2.10 8.98 14.99
C GLU A 191 3.60 8.96 14.67
N ALA A 192 4.38 8.07 15.29
CA ALA A 192 5.80 7.92 15.00
C ALA A 192 6.04 7.37 13.59
N GLN A 193 5.23 6.38 13.16
CA GLN A 193 5.34 5.76 11.84
C GLN A 193 4.94 6.69 10.70
N TYR A 194 3.95 7.58 10.90
CA TYR A 194 3.45 8.53 9.88
C TYR A 194 3.96 9.95 10.13
N ASN A 195 5.22 10.06 10.49
CA ASN A 195 5.93 11.30 10.74
C ASN A 195 7.10 11.44 9.75
N ILE A 196 7.45 12.64 9.36
CA ILE A 196 8.64 12.88 8.51
C ILE A 196 9.85 13.32 9.34
N ALA A 197 9.63 14.08 10.41
CA ALA A 197 10.73 14.60 11.23
C ALA A 197 11.24 13.57 12.24
N TRP A 198 10.34 12.84 12.90
CA TRP A 198 10.71 11.89 13.95
C TRP A 198 11.64 10.78 13.45
N PRO A 199 11.34 10.00 12.41
CA PRO A 199 12.21 8.93 11.95
C PRO A 199 13.55 9.46 11.40
N VAL A 200 13.57 10.65 10.81
CA VAL A 200 14.82 11.30 10.38
C VAL A 200 15.67 11.66 11.58
N ALA A 201 15.09 12.25 12.63
CA ALA A 201 15.81 12.53 13.87
C ALA A 201 16.35 11.25 14.54
N CYS A 202 15.53 10.19 14.59
CA CYS A 202 15.95 8.88 15.11
C CYS A 202 17.15 8.31 14.32
N SER A 203 17.15 8.43 12.99
CA SER A 203 18.26 7.95 12.17
C SER A 203 19.59 8.66 12.47
N ILE A 204 19.54 9.95 12.80
CA ILE A 204 20.73 10.73 13.18
C ILE A 204 21.23 10.31 14.57
N VAL A 205 20.32 10.12 15.53
CA VAL A 205 20.68 9.83 16.93
C VAL A 205 21.09 8.38 17.11
N HIS A 206 20.41 7.45 16.47
CA HIS A 206 20.56 6.01 16.69
C HIS A 206 21.23 5.26 15.52
N GLY A 207 21.38 5.90 14.37
CA GLY A 207 21.89 5.25 13.15
C GLY A 207 20.92 4.22 12.54
N ASP A 208 19.70 4.15 13.03
CA ASP A 208 18.65 3.21 12.57
C ASP A 208 17.25 3.73 12.94
N VAL A 209 16.23 3.14 12.30
CA VAL A 209 14.81 3.35 12.64
C VAL A 209 14.10 2.00 12.69
N GLY A 210 14.29 1.31 13.79
CA GLY A 210 13.70 0.02 14.10
C GLY A 210 12.49 0.13 15.04
N LEU A 211 12.06 -0.99 15.59
CA LEU A 211 10.94 -1.05 16.55
C LEU A 211 11.14 -0.15 17.78
N PRO A 212 12.34 -0.07 18.41
CA PRO A 212 12.52 0.76 19.60
C PRO A 212 12.31 2.26 19.37
N GLN A 213 12.36 2.74 18.11
CA GLN A 213 12.16 4.14 17.77
C GLN A 213 10.71 4.51 17.49
N VAL A 214 9.80 3.52 17.43
CA VAL A 214 8.37 3.71 17.08
C VAL A 214 7.39 3.10 18.07
N LEU A 215 7.85 2.33 19.06
CA LEU A 215 7.02 1.69 20.10
C LEU A 215 7.07 2.44 21.42
#